data_8a8b8a3c48dd8a2059951253f8504e25
#
_entry.id   8a8b8a3c48dd8a2059951253f8504e25
#
_cell.length_a   1.000
_cell.length_b   1.000
_cell.length_c   1.000
_cell.angle_alpha   90.00
_cell.angle_beta   90.00
_cell.angle_gamma   90.00
#
_symmetry.space_group_name_H-M   'P 1'
#
loop_
_entity.id
_entity.type
_entity.pdbx_description
1 polymer ?
#
loop_
_entity_poly.entity_id
_entity_poly.type
_entity_poly.pdbx_seq_one_letter_code
_entity_poly.pdbx_strand_id
1 'polypeptide(L)'
;MKCFIATSDVPLRPPHCGFSNVTHTRVVGGRPAKLGAWPWIAAVGFRNYSNPHWVTQWLCAGTLISARHVLTAAHCADNDHLYVVRIGDLNLKRDDDGAHPIQIEVESKLIHTDYSAESNNNDIAILKLKDNVPFSEYIHPICLPIEIKSLRNKNFVGYNPFIAGWGALNFSESYTKALMELQLLVVTNAVYEKAYEDFDVTITNKEICAGGDPRDGKDACGADSGGPLMIPQQFTYYQISVVSSGHECGVPDYPGIYTRVTSYLNDFIIPVLQNY
;
A
#
# COMPACT_ATOMS: atom_id res chain seq x y z
N MET A 1 15.81 -8.27 23.77
CA MET A 1 16.19 -8.34 22.36
C MET A 1 15.54 -9.58 21.76
N LYS A 2 14.36 -9.45 21.10
CA LYS A 2 13.72 -10.58 20.43
C LYS A 2 14.45 -10.78 19.10
N CYS A 3 15.10 -11.91 18.94
CA CYS A 3 15.72 -12.30 17.67
C CYS A 3 14.58 -12.60 16.70
N PHE A 4 14.36 -11.72 15.71
CA PHE A 4 13.46 -11.99 14.60
C PHE A 4 14.19 -12.94 13.63
N ILE A 5 13.86 -14.22 13.71
CA ILE A 5 14.35 -15.21 12.78
C ILE A 5 13.57 -14.99 11.48
N ALA A 6 14.28 -14.71 10.39
CA ALA A 6 13.69 -14.74 9.05
C ALA A 6 13.23 -16.19 8.80
N THR A 7 11.93 -16.44 8.87
CA THR A 7 11.39 -17.75 8.56
C THR A 7 11.38 -17.92 7.04
N SER A 8 11.81 -19.09 6.57
CA SER A 8 11.76 -19.48 5.15
C SER A 8 10.33 -19.74 4.67
N ASP A 9 9.34 -19.67 5.58
CA ASP A 9 7.95 -19.94 5.24
C ASP A 9 7.32 -18.71 4.59
N VAL A 10 7.01 -18.81 3.32
CA VAL A 10 6.28 -17.81 2.55
C VAL A 10 5.02 -18.47 1.99
N PRO A 11 3.86 -17.91 2.18
CA PRO A 11 3.50 -16.64 2.81
C PRO A 11 3.59 -16.64 4.33
N LEU A 12 3.94 -15.49 4.91
CA LEU A 12 4.06 -15.33 6.34
C LEU A 12 2.71 -15.37 7.06
N ARG A 13 2.74 -15.87 8.33
CA ARG A 13 1.57 -15.99 9.20
C ARG A 13 1.83 -15.32 10.55
N PRO A 14 0.80 -14.91 11.28
CA PRO A 14 0.97 -14.46 12.64
C PRO A 14 1.69 -15.53 13.52
N PRO A 15 2.60 -15.15 14.39
CA PRO A 15 3.00 -13.79 14.77
C PRO A 15 4.14 -13.20 13.92
N HIS A 16 4.50 -13.79 12.77
CA HIS A 16 5.62 -13.38 11.94
C HIS A 16 5.28 -12.24 10.98
N CYS A 17 4.05 -11.74 10.99
CA CYS A 17 3.57 -10.62 10.19
C CYS A 17 2.49 -9.83 10.93
N GLY A 18 2.20 -8.61 10.46
CA GLY A 18 1.06 -7.79 10.86
C GLY A 18 1.15 -7.19 12.26
N PHE A 19 2.32 -7.18 12.87
CA PHE A 19 2.52 -6.61 14.19
C PHE A 19 2.94 -5.14 14.09
N SER A 20 2.26 -4.28 14.85
CA SER A 20 2.62 -2.87 15.02
C SER A 20 2.95 -2.59 16.48
N ASN A 21 4.01 -1.81 16.73
CA ASN A 21 4.39 -1.37 18.08
C ASN A 21 3.50 -0.23 18.62
N VAL A 22 2.61 0.30 17.78
CA VAL A 22 1.74 1.43 18.11
C VAL A 22 0.29 0.97 18.20
N THR A 23 -0.39 1.38 19.25
CA THR A 23 -1.85 1.22 19.34
C THR A 23 -2.52 2.30 18.49
N HIS A 24 -3.25 1.88 17.48
CA HIS A 24 -4.01 2.79 16.62
C HIS A 24 -5.40 3.02 17.20
N THR A 25 -5.74 4.28 17.41
CA THR A 25 -7.10 4.72 17.73
C THR A 25 -7.78 5.20 16.45
N ARG A 26 -9.09 5.39 16.48
CA ARG A 26 -9.82 5.96 15.35
C ARG A 26 -9.19 7.27 14.90
N VAL A 27 -8.86 7.35 13.61
CA VAL A 27 -8.27 8.54 12.97
C VAL A 27 -9.30 9.15 12.05
N VAL A 28 -9.71 10.37 12.38
CA VAL A 28 -10.53 11.20 11.50
C VAL A 28 -9.62 12.31 10.99
N GLY A 29 -9.54 12.45 9.69
CA GLY A 29 -8.92 13.62 9.14
C GLY A 29 -7.42 13.55 8.84
N GLY A 30 -6.80 12.38 8.87
CA GLY A 30 -5.36 12.23 8.63
C GLY A 30 -4.50 12.85 9.73
N ARG A 31 -3.43 12.19 10.10
CA ARG A 31 -2.43 12.70 11.06
C ARG A 31 -1.06 12.12 10.73
N PRO A 32 0.02 12.75 11.18
CA PRO A 32 1.34 12.14 11.12
C PRO A 32 1.36 10.81 11.86
N ALA A 33 1.91 9.78 11.22
CA ALA A 33 2.13 8.49 11.82
C ALA A 33 3.25 8.57 12.86
N LYS A 34 3.20 7.70 13.87
CA LYS A 34 4.30 7.53 14.83
C LYS A 34 5.34 6.59 14.24
N LEU A 35 6.58 6.74 14.67
CA LEU A 35 7.65 5.80 14.31
C LEU A 35 7.25 4.37 14.71
N GLY A 36 7.38 3.42 13.76
CA GLY A 36 7.00 2.03 13.95
C GLY A 36 5.49 1.74 13.92
N ALA A 37 4.65 2.75 13.59
CA ALA A 37 3.21 2.54 13.42
C ALA A 37 2.89 1.60 12.27
N TRP A 38 3.60 1.74 11.16
CA TRP A 38 3.40 0.97 9.92
C TRP A 38 4.71 0.36 9.44
N PRO A 39 5.25 -0.67 10.11
CA PRO A 39 6.59 -1.19 9.86
C PRO A 39 6.76 -1.89 8.52
N TRP A 40 5.69 -2.09 7.79
CA TRP A 40 5.66 -2.70 6.44
C TRP A 40 5.57 -1.70 5.31
N ILE A 41 5.38 -0.39 5.61
CA ILE A 41 5.26 0.60 4.53
C ILE A 41 6.59 0.79 3.82
N ALA A 42 6.56 0.82 2.51
CA ALA A 42 7.71 1.01 1.65
C ALA A 42 7.48 2.19 0.70
N ALA A 43 8.44 3.09 0.58
CA ALA A 43 8.48 4.06 -0.50
C ALA A 43 9.14 3.44 -1.73
N VAL A 44 8.52 3.57 -2.89
CA VAL A 44 9.01 3.06 -4.17
C VAL A 44 9.71 4.18 -4.92
N GLY A 45 10.97 3.96 -5.28
CA GLY A 45 11.88 4.96 -5.82
C GLY A 45 12.19 4.77 -7.30
N PHE A 46 12.20 5.90 -8.00
CA PHE A 46 12.40 6.01 -9.43
C PHE A 46 13.62 6.87 -9.76
N ARG A 47 14.35 6.50 -10.83
CA ARG A 47 15.48 7.27 -11.33
C ARG A 47 14.98 8.53 -12.05
N ASN A 48 15.56 9.67 -11.69
CA ASN A 48 15.32 10.90 -12.42
C ASN A 48 16.54 11.22 -13.31
N TYR A 49 16.48 10.80 -14.58
CA TYR A 49 17.57 11.03 -15.52
C TYR A 49 17.69 12.49 -15.99
N SER A 50 16.67 13.31 -15.75
CA SER A 50 16.72 14.75 -16.04
C SER A 50 17.51 15.55 -15.01
N ASN A 51 17.81 14.95 -13.86
CA ASN A 51 18.61 15.59 -12.80
C ASN A 51 20.03 15.02 -12.80
N PRO A 52 21.06 15.82 -13.09
CA PRO A 52 22.45 15.36 -13.11
C PRO A 52 22.96 14.85 -11.75
N HIS A 53 22.26 15.15 -10.64
CA HIS A 53 22.58 14.66 -9.31
C HIS A 53 21.89 13.35 -8.92
N TRP A 54 21.18 12.70 -9.85
CA TRP A 54 20.56 11.36 -9.65
C TRP A 54 19.70 11.25 -8.39
N VAL A 55 18.92 12.26 -8.10
CA VAL A 55 18.02 12.24 -6.93
C VAL A 55 16.89 11.26 -7.17
N THR A 56 16.73 10.28 -6.26
CA THR A 56 15.59 9.36 -6.26
C THR A 56 14.27 10.12 -6.10
N GLN A 57 13.32 9.84 -6.98
CA GLN A 57 11.94 10.31 -6.84
C GLN A 57 11.10 9.23 -6.19
N TRP A 58 10.49 9.54 -5.07
CA TRP A 58 9.56 8.66 -4.37
C TRP A 58 8.15 8.97 -4.87
N LEU A 59 7.65 8.18 -5.85
CA LEU A 59 6.39 8.47 -6.55
C LEU A 59 5.27 7.49 -6.22
N CYS A 60 5.62 6.34 -5.65
CA CYS A 60 4.68 5.31 -5.24
C CYS A 60 5.03 4.79 -3.84
N ALA A 61 4.09 4.09 -3.27
CA ALA A 61 4.26 3.30 -2.07
C ALA A 61 4.15 1.80 -2.38
N GLY A 62 4.45 0.99 -1.41
CA GLY A 62 4.28 -0.46 -1.45
C GLY A 62 4.22 -1.03 -0.04
N THR A 63 4.10 -2.33 0.05
CA THR A 63 3.93 -3.02 1.32
C THR A 63 4.83 -4.24 1.40
N LEU A 64 5.69 -4.30 2.40
CA LEU A 64 6.50 -5.47 2.68
C LEU A 64 5.61 -6.65 3.08
N ILE A 65 5.60 -7.73 2.31
CA ILE A 65 4.79 -8.94 2.53
C ILE A 65 5.63 -10.18 2.85
N SER A 66 6.93 -10.10 2.64
CA SER A 66 7.93 -11.10 3.06
C SER A 66 9.30 -10.45 3.19
N ALA A 67 10.34 -11.21 3.53
CA ALA A 67 11.71 -10.69 3.58
C ALA A 67 12.24 -10.17 2.22
N ARG A 68 11.63 -10.55 1.09
CA ARG A 68 12.10 -10.17 -0.26
C ARG A 68 11.02 -9.66 -1.20
N HIS A 69 9.78 -9.48 -0.73
CA HIS A 69 8.67 -9.13 -1.60
C HIS A 69 7.93 -7.90 -1.09
N VAL A 70 7.73 -6.94 -1.97
CA VAL A 70 6.92 -5.75 -1.74
C VAL A 70 5.73 -5.77 -2.70
N LEU A 71 4.51 -5.77 -2.15
CA LEU A 71 3.27 -5.66 -2.92
C LEU A 71 3.01 -4.19 -3.24
N THR A 72 2.68 -3.90 -4.50
CA THR A 72 2.41 -2.54 -5.00
C THR A 72 1.40 -2.59 -6.14
N ALA A 73 1.11 -1.44 -6.75
CA ALA A 73 0.28 -1.35 -7.95
C ALA A 73 1.07 -1.69 -9.22
N ALA A 74 0.39 -2.23 -10.23
CA ALA A 74 1.01 -2.55 -11.51
C ALA A 74 1.47 -1.28 -12.24
N HIS A 75 0.67 -0.20 -12.22
CA HIS A 75 1.05 1.07 -12.85
C HIS A 75 2.33 1.68 -12.26
N CYS A 76 2.63 1.41 -10.97
CA CYS A 76 3.91 1.78 -10.37
C CYS A 76 5.05 0.91 -10.89
N ALA A 77 4.82 -0.40 -10.99
CA ALA A 77 5.83 -1.37 -11.42
C ALA A 77 6.12 -1.30 -12.93
N ASP A 78 5.14 -0.91 -13.75
CA ASP A 78 5.26 -0.80 -15.21
C ASP A 78 6.10 0.42 -15.68
N ASN A 79 6.75 1.07 -14.76
CA ASN A 79 7.64 2.20 -15.03
C ASN A 79 9.10 1.72 -15.05
N ASP A 80 9.79 1.91 -16.18
CA ASP A 80 11.18 1.47 -16.37
C ASP A 80 12.20 2.17 -15.48
N HIS A 81 11.83 3.32 -14.91
CA HIS A 81 12.67 4.07 -13.99
C HIS A 81 12.63 3.55 -12.55
N LEU A 82 11.69 2.66 -12.20
CA LEU A 82 11.62 2.03 -10.89
C LEU A 82 12.86 1.16 -10.64
N TYR A 83 13.53 1.35 -9.48
CA TYR A 83 14.78 0.64 -9.22
C TYR A 83 15.06 0.31 -7.75
N VAL A 84 14.41 0.96 -6.80
CA VAL A 84 14.72 0.84 -5.36
C VAL A 84 13.47 0.95 -4.51
N VAL A 85 13.49 0.31 -3.34
CA VAL A 85 12.51 0.57 -2.27
C VAL A 85 13.24 1.07 -1.02
N ARG A 86 12.54 1.93 -0.23
CA ARG A 86 13.00 2.43 1.07
C ARG A 86 11.96 2.05 2.13
N ILE A 87 12.42 1.37 3.18
CA ILE A 87 11.56 0.77 4.20
C ILE A 87 12.04 1.23 5.58
N GLY A 88 11.11 1.39 6.53
CA GLY A 88 11.42 1.80 7.90
C GLY A 88 11.69 3.30 8.05
N ASP A 89 11.14 4.09 7.15
CA ASP A 89 11.26 5.55 7.15
C ASP A 89 10.02 6.21 7.76
N LEU A 90 10.22 7.37 8.37
CA LEU A 90 9.16 8.23 8.85
C LEU A 90 9.06 9.51 8.03
N ASN A 91 10.20 10.08 7.60
CA ASN A 91 10.26 11.31 6.83
C ASN A 91 11.29 11.22 5.71
N LEU A 92 10.85 11.04 4.47
CA LEU A 92 11.70 10.83 3.28
C LEU A 92 12.76 11.93 3.01
N LYS A 93 12.74 13.04 3.73
CA LYS A 93 13.72 14.15 3.60
C LYS A 93 14.58 14.38 4.84
N ARG A 94 14.41 13.57 5.88
CA ARG A 94 15.13 13.74 7.16
C ARG A 94 15.61 12.39 7.63
N ASP A 95 16.83 12.34 8.16
CA ASP A 95 17.43 11.15 8.78
C ASP A 95 17.63 11.34 10.30
N ASP A 96 17.06 12.42 10.89
CA ASP A 96 17.20 12.80 12.32
C ASP A 96 15.88 12.63 13.12
N ASP A 97 14.93 11.88 12.60
CA ASP A 97 13.61 11.62 13.19
C ASP A 97 13.54 10.31 14.01
N GLY A 98 14.69 9.67 14.20
CA GLY A 98 14.83 8.39 14.93
C GLY A 98 14.51 7.16 14.09
N ALA A 99 14.12 7.32 12.83
CA ALA A 99 14.01 6.22 11.89
C ALA A 99 15.42 5.78 11.42
N HIS A 100 15.54 4.49 11.10
CA HIS A 100 16.75 3.91 10.53
C HIS A 100 16.37 3.18 9.24
N PRO A 101 16.01 3.94 8.19
CA PRO A 101 15.51 3.34 6.95
C PRO A 101 16.61 2.58 6.22
N ILE A 102 16.19 1.53 5.51
CA ILE A 102 17.05 0.79 4.60
C ILE A 102 16.57 0.98 3.17
N GLN A 103 17.50 0.96 2.22
CA GLN A 103 17.20 0.97 0.80
C GLN A 103 17.72 -0.31 0.16
N ILE A 104 16.86 -0.99 -0.61
CA ILE A 104 17.21 -2.23 -1.30
C ILE A 104 16.78 -2.10 -2.76
N GLU A 105 17.69 -2.49 -3.68
CA GLU A 105 17.39 -2.50 -5.11
C GLU A 105 16.31 -3.54 -5.45
N VAL A 106 15.53 -3.24 -6.45
CA VAL A 106 14.55 -4.16 -7.02
C VAL A 106 15.26 -5.07 -8.02
N GLU A 107 15.19 -6.38 -7.80
CA GLU A 107 15.73 -7.41 -8.68
C GLU A 107 14.82 -7.65 -9.89
N SER A 108 13.51 -7.77 -9.63
CA SER A 108 12.52 -7.97 -10.69
C SER A 108 11.15 -7.40 -10.30
N LYS A 109 10.38 -7.08 -11.33
CA LYS A 109 9.02 -6.55 -11.27
C LYS A 109 8.08 -7.62 -11.81
N LEU A 110 7.22 -8.16 -10.95
CA LEU A 110 6.27 -9.20 -11.28
C LEU A 110 4.89 -8.55 -11.36
N ILE A 111 4.49 -8.16 -12.57
CA ILE A 111 3.22 -7.51 -12.87
C ILE A 111 2.18 -8.57 -13.19
N HIS A 112 0.92 -8.39 -12.77
CA HIS A 112 -0.16 -9.29 -13.14
C HIS A 112 -0.31 -9.38 -14.64
N THR A 113 -0.42 -10.60 -15.19
CA THR A 113 -0.40 -10.84 -16.65
C THR A 113 -1.54 -10.15 -17.39
N ASP A 114 -2.67 -9.97 -16.74
CA ASP A 114 -3.86 -9.34 -17.31
C ASP A 114 -3.99 -7.86 -16.91
N TYR A 115 -2.91 -7.24 -16.44
CA TYR A 115 -2.90 -5.80 -16.18
C TYR A 115 -3.13 -5.01 -17.47
N SER A 116 -3.98 -4.01 -17.40
CA SER A 116 -4.24 -3.07 -18.49
C SER A 116 -3.94 -1.65 -18.07
N ALA A 117 -2.94 -1.03 -18.68
CA ALA A 117 -2.59 0.36 -18.42
C ALA A 117 -3.68 1.36 -18.88
N GLU A 118 -4.54 0.97 -19.82
CA GLU A 118 -5.62 1.82 -20.33
C GLU A 118 -6.79 1.92 -19.33
N SER A 119 -7.16 0.80 -18.71
CA SER A 119 -8.31 0.72 -17.80
C SER A 119 -7.92 0.61 -16.33
N ASN A 120 -6.64 0.46 -15.99
CA ASN A 120 -6.13 0.07 -14.67
C ASN A 120 -6.74 -1.21 -14.10
N ASN A 121 -7.28 -2.08 -14.94
CA ASN A 121 -7.76 -3.38 -14.51
C ASN A 121 -6.59 -4.27 -14.07
N ASN A 122 -6.81 -5.07 -13.02
CA ASN A 122 -5.80 -5.94 -12.41
C ASN A 122 -4.52 -5.18 -12.02
N ASP A 123 -4.68 -3.98 -11.47
CA ASP A 123 -3.59 -3.09 -11.07
C ASP A 123 -2.91 -3.58 -9.79
N ILE A 124 -2.08 -4.62 -9.95
CA ILE A 124 -1.35 -5.27 -8.86
C ILE A 124 -0.02 -5.84 -9.37
N ALA A 125 1.03 -5.67 -8.56
CA ALA A 125 2.36 -6.16 -8.85
C ALA A 125 3.11 -6.52 -7.57
N ILE A 126 4.12 -7.38 -7.68
CA ILE A 126 5.08 -7.70 -6.62
C ILE A 126 6.47 -7.32 -7.10
N LEU A 127 7.16 -6.52 -6.30
CA LEU A 127 8.58 -6.23 -6.48
C LEU A 127 9.38 -7.26 -5.69
N LYS A 128 10.23 -8.04 -6.37
CA LYS A 128 11.22 -8.89 -5.73
C LYS A 128 12.47 -8.08 -5.46
N LEU A 129 12.93 -8.10 -4.24
CA LEU A 129 14.10 -7.37 -3.78
C LEU A 129 15.36 -8.19 -4.03
N LYS A 130 16.47 -7.51 -4.30
CA LYS A 130 17.77 -8.12 -4.54
C LYS A 130 18.29 -8.85 -3.29
N ASP A 131 18.07 -8.25 -2.12
CA ASP A 131 18.53 -8.77 -0.85
C ASP A 131 17.36 -8.93 0.14
N ASN A 132 17.57 -9.75 1.17
CA ASN A 132 16.61 -9.91 2.24
C ASN A 132 16.54 -8.65 3.12
N VAL A 133 15.35 -8.21 3.42
CA VAL A 133 15.05 -7.15 4.38
C VAL A 133 15.32 -7.67 5.79
N PRO A 134 16.24 -7.06 6.56
CA PRO A 134 16.43 -7.38 7.97
C PRO A 134 15.24 -6.87 8.78
N PHE A 135 14.50 -7.78 9.41
CA PHE A 135 13.37 -7.40 10.25
C PHE A 135 13.82 -6.78 11.57
N SER A 136 13.09 -5.77 12.02
CA SER A 136 13.31 -5.07 13.28
C SER A 136 11.97 -4.65 13.89
N GLU A 137 11.99 -3.91 14.98
CA GLU A 137 10.76 -3.32 15.54
C GLU A 137 10.11 -2.25 14.64
N TYR A 138 10.88 -1.67 13.69
CA TYR A 138 10.43 -0.63 12.75
C TYR A 138 10.32 -1.14 11.30
N ILE A 139 10.75 -2.37 11.06
CA ILE A 139 10.69 -3.01 9.73
C ILE A 139 10.16 -4.43 9.90
N HIS A 140 8.92 -4.66 9.51
CA HIS A 140 8.24 -5.93 9.69
C HIS A 140 7.14 -6.10 8.63
N PRO A 141 6.93 -7.29 8.06
CA PRO A 141 5.92 -7.49 7.01
C PRO A 141 4.50 -7.44 7.56
N ILE A 142 3.55 -7.01 6.72
CA ILE A 142 2.13 -7.14 6.98
C ILE A 142 1.66 -8.57 6.73
N CYS A 143 0.54 -8.98 7.35
CA CYS A 143 -0.11 -10.23 6.99
C CYS A 143 -1.03 -10.07 5.77
N LEU A 144 -1.09 -11.11 4.94
CA LEU A 144 -2.11 -11.25 3.90
C LEU A 144 -3.24 -12.17 4.40
N PRO A 145 -4.50 -11.96 3.96
CA PRO A 145 -5.65 -12.71 4.48
C PRO A 145 -5.77 -14.12 3.85
N ILE A 146 -4.65 -14.85 3.74
CA ILE A 146 -4.57 -16.12 3.00
C ILE A 146 -5.40 -17.21 3.66
N GLU A 147 -5.32 -17.37 4.98
CA GLU A 147 -6.00 -18.45 5.72
C GLU A 147 -7.26 -17.97 6.46
N ILE A 148 -7.53 -16.68 6.48
CA ILE A 148 -8.66 -16.14 7.23
C ILE A 148 -9.89 -16.07 6.32
N LYS A 149 -10.68 -17.15 6.31
CA LYS A 149 -11.92 -17.22 5.50
C LYS A 149 -12.86 -16.04 5.75
N SER A 150 -12.95 -15.54 6.97
CA SER A 150 -13.78 -14.38 7.32
C SER A 150 -13.32 -13.09 6.66
N LEU A 151 -12.06 -12.96 6.26
CA LEU A 151 -11.54 -11.81 5.52
C LEU A 151 -11.57 -12.03 4.00
N ARG A 152 -11.32 -13.25 3.54
CA ARG A 152 -11.25 -13.56 2.10
C ARG A 152 -12.56 -13.27 1.37
N ASN A 153 -13.69 -13.57 2.01
CA ASN A 153 -15.03 -13.44 1.40
C ASN A 153 -15.78 -12.21 1.93
N LYS A 154 -15.09 -11.32 2.63
CA LYS A 154 -15.75 -10.20 3.30
C LYS A 154 -16.08 -9.09 2.33
N ASN A 155 -17.32 -8.65 2.38
CA ASN A 155 -17.68 -7.33 1.91
C ASN A 155 -17.30 -6.33 3.01
N PHE A 156 -16.38 -5.41 2.72
CA PHE A 156 -15.87 -4.44 3.68
C PHE A 156 -16.71 -3.16 3.76
N VAL A 157 -17.83 -3.06 3.06
CA VAL A 157 -18.73 -1.88 3.08
C VAL A 157 -19.10 -1.52 4.51
N GLY A 158 -18.95 -0.23 4.85
CA GLY A 158 -19.16 0.30 6.19
C GLY A 158 -17.96 0.16 7.14
N TYR A 159 -16.88 -0.51 6.74
CA TYR A 159 -15.62 -0.56 7.48
C TYR A 159 -14.79 0.70 7.24
N ASN A 160 -13.90 1.01 8.19
CA ASN A 160 -12.96 2.12 8.11
C ASN A 160 -11.52 1.57 8.18
N PRO A 161 -10.99 0.96 7.10
CA PRO A 161 -9.60 0.55 7.04
C PRO A 161 -8.65 1.73 7.15
N PHE A 162 -7.42 1.44 7.57
CA PHE A 162 -6.31 2.39 7.58
C PHE A 162 -5.61 2.42 6.23
N ILE A 163 -5.17 3.60 5.85
CA ILE A 163 -4.19 3.84 4.81
C ILE A 163 -3.03 4.61 5.43
N ALA A 164 -1.82 4.36 4.94
CA ALA A 164 -0.64 5.11 5.32
C ALA A 164 0.26 5.33 4.11
N GLY A 165 0.89 6.51 4.03
CA GLY A 165 1.78 6.86 2.94
C GLY A 165 2.34 8.27 3.05
N TRP A 166 3.11 8.67 2.06
CA TRP A 166 3.72 10.00 1.95
C TRP A 166 3.06 10.88 0.88
N GLY A 167 1.88 10.48 0.43
CA GLY A 167 1.08 11.23 -0.51
C GLY A 167 0.60 12.58 0.02
N ALA A 168 0.08 13.43 -0.86
CA ALA A 168 -0.53 14.69 -0.46
C ALA A 168 -1.84 14.42 0.31
N LEU A 169 -2.20 15.33 1.21
CA LEU A 169 -3.46 15.21 1.96
C LEU A 169 -4.66 15.69 1.14
N ASN A 170 -4.40 16.47 0.10
CA ASN A 170 -5.39 16.95 -0.87
C ASN A 170 -4.69 17.34 -2.18
N PHE A 171 -5.48 17.57 -3.24
CA PHE A 171 -4.98 17.85 -4.59
C PHE A 171 -4.13 19.14 -4.68
N SER A 172 -4.36 20.12 -3.82
CA SER A 172 -3.66 21.41 -3.84
C SER A 172 -2.36 21.41 -3.04
N GLU A 173 -2.08 20.38 -2.25
CA GLU A 173 -0.88 20.31 -1.41
C GLU A 173 0.25 19.50 -2.08
N SER A 174 1.47 19.87 -1.77
CA SER A 174 2.65 19.07 -2.11
C SER A 174 2.64 17.76 -1.33
N TYR A 175 3.26 16.71 -1.89
CA TYR A 175 3.51 15.45 -1.18
C TYR A 175 4.02 15.71 0.23
N THR A 176 3.46 15.01 1.21
CA THR A 176 3.95 15.09 2.59
C THR A 176 5.34 14.47 2.66
N LYS A 177 6.19 15.06 3.47
CA LYS A 177 7.52 14.50 3.72
C LYS A 177 7.47 13.46 4.82
N ALA A 178 6.56 13.66 5.78
CA ALA A 178 6.30 12.77 6.89
C ALA A 178 5.24 11.72 6.50
N LEU A 179 5.41 10.50 6.98
CA LEU A 179 4.43 9.44 6.83
C LEU A 179 3.12 9.87 7.51
N MET A 180 2.03 9.83 6.77
CA MET A 180 0.69 10.14 7.24
C MET A 180 -0.14 8.88 7.39
N GLU A 181 -1.16 8.91 8.25
CA GLU A 181 -2.15 7.84 8.40
C GLU A 181 -3.55 8.42 8.47
N LEU A 182 -4.51 7.72 7.87
CA LEU A 182 -5.93 8.06 7.97
C LEU A 182 -6.80 6.81 7.83
N GLN A 183 -8.09 6.93 8.15
CA GLN A 183 -9.09 5.90 7.91
C GLN A 183 -10.09 6.38 6.87
N LEU A 184 -10.44 5.48 5.94
CA LEU A 184 -11.38 5.73 4.86
C LEU A 184 -12.60 4.83 5.00
N LEU A 185 -13.79 5.39 4.79
CA LEU A 185 -15.02 4.59 4.77
C LEU A 185 -15.12 3.82 3.46
N VAL A 186 -15.24 2.49 3.56
CA VAL A 186 -15.55 1.65 2.39
C VAL A 186 -17.00 1.84 2.00
N VAL A 187 -17.23 2.24 0.76
CA VAL A 187 -18.55 2.47 0.16
C VAL A 187 -18.99 1.35 -0.77
N THR A 188 -20.24 1.33 -1.18
CA THR A 188 -20.76 0.35 -2.14
C THR A 188 -20.33 0.70 -3.56
N ASN A 189 -20.27 -0.31 -4.45
CA ASN A 189 -20.02 -0.08 -5.87
C ASN A 189 -21.07 0.86 -6.49
N ALA A 190 -22.33 0.83 -6.03
CA ALA A 190 -23.37 1.72 -6.52
C ALA A 190 -23.08 3.21 -6.22
N VAL A 191 -22.43 3.54 -5.10
CA VAL A 191 -21.97 4.91 -4.82
C VAL A 191 -20.90 5.31 -5.82
N TYR A 192 -19.98 4.40 -6.10
CA TYR A 192 -18.94 4.61 -7.07
C TYR A 192 -19.50 4.78 -8.49
N GLU A 193 -20.34 3.83 -8.96
CA GLU A 193 -20.95 3.86 -10.30
C GLU A 193 -21.65 5.18 -10.56
N LYS A 194 -22.35 5.72 -9.55
CA LYS A 194 -22.98 7.04 -9.64
C LYS A 194 -21.96 8.18 -9.71
N ALA A 195 -20.87 8.11 -8.94
CA ALA A 195 -19.83 9.14 -8.90
C ALA A 195 -19.07 9.24 -10.24
N TYR A 196 -18.90 8.09 -10.90
CA TYR A 196 -18.11 7.96 -12.13
C TYR A 196 -18.96 7.68 -13.38
N GLU A 197 -20.28 8.01 -13.35
CA GLU A 197 -21.20 7.72 -14.48
C GLU A 197 -20.79 8.39 -15.80
N ASP A 198 -20.05 9.51 -15.73
CA ASP A 198 -19.52 10.23 -16.89
C ASP A 198 -18.13 9.76 -17.34
N PHE A 199 -17.56 8.75 -16.64
CA PHE A 199 -16.23 8.21 -16.93
C PHE A 199 -16.36 6.77 -17.44
N ASP A 200 -15.53 6.38 -18.39
CA ASP A 200 -15.48 4.98 -18.88
C ASP A 200 -14.69 4.08 -17.93
N VAL A 201 -15.20 3.93 -16.71
CA VAL A 201 -14.58 3.11 -15.65
C VAL A 201 -15.57 2.05 -15.17
N THR A 202 -15.17 0.79 -15.26
CA THR A 202 -15.96 -0.35 -14.78
C THR A 202 -15.39 -0.88 -13.48
N ILE A 203 -16.21 -0.91 -12.42
CA ILE A 203 -15.87 -1.52 -11.14
C ILE A 203 -16.48 -2.91 -11.03
N THR A 204 -15.66 -3.85 -10.60
CA THR A 204 -16.05 -5.25 -10.41
C THR A 204 -15.92 -5.64 -8.93
N ASN A 205 -15.99 -6.94 -8.65
CA ASN A 205 -15.70 -7.46 -7.31
C ASN A 205 -14.18 -7.57 -7.00
N LYS A 206 -13.33 -7.23 -7.98
CA LYS A 206 -11.87 -7.18 -7.84
C LYS A 206 -11.37 -5.86 -7.24
N GLU A 207 -12.25 -4.88 -7.08
CA GLU A 207 -11.95 -3.58 -6.52
C GLU A 207 -12.70 -3.36 -5.20
N ILE A 208 -12.18 -2.43 -4.39
CA ILE A 208 -12.82 -1.82 -3.23
C ILE A 208 -12.86 -0.32 -3.47
N CYS A 209 -13.99 0.32 -3.18
CA CYS A 209 -14.12 1.76 -3.23
C CYS A 209 -14.15 2.32 -1.80
N ALA A 210 -13.34 3.34 -1.51
CA ALA A 210 -13.28 3.92 -0.18
C ALA A 210 -12.96 5.42 -0.24
N GLY A 211 -13.38 6.17 0.78
CA GLY A 211 -13.24 7.62 0.82
C GLY A 211 -14.38 8.36 0.13
N GLY A 212 -14.14 9.58 -0.33
CA GLY A 212 -15.15 10.42 -1.00
C GLY A 212 -16.26 10.96 -0.09
N ASP A 213 -16.11 10.88 1.24
CA ASP A 213 -17.09 11.48 2.15
C ASP A 213 -17.06 13.01 2.01
N PRO A 214 -18.17 13.64 1.58
CA PRO A 214 -18.22 15.09 1.35
C PRO A 214 -17.95 15.91 2.61
N ARG A 215 -18.06 15.30 3.79
CA ARG A 215 -17.79 15.97 5.07
C ARG A 215 -16.31 16.01 5.43
N ASP A 216 -15.53 15.05 4.94
CA ASP A 216 -14.14 14.87 5.35
C ASP A 216 -13.16 15.39 4.28
N GLY A 217 -13.51 15.39 2.98
CA GLY A 217 -12.70 15.90 1.87
C GLY A 217 -11.32 15.21 1.74
N LYS A 218 -11.24 13.93 2.16
CA LYS A 218 -9.99 13.21 2.32
C LYS A 218 -10.01 11.89 1.59
N ASP A 219 -8.91 11.62 0.90
CA ASP A 219 -8.68 10.40 0.16
C ASP A 219 -7.18 10.08 0.12
N ALA A 220 -6.83 8.90 -0.40
CA ALA A 220 -5.46 8.61 -0.81
C ALA A 220 -5.07 9.51 -1.98
N CYS A 221 -3.84 10.00 -1.96
CA CYS A 221 -3.36 10.90 -2.99
C CYS A 221 -2.07 10.39 -3.64
N GLY A 222 -1.63 11.08 -4.69
CA GLY A 222 -0.38 10.75 -5.38
C GLY A 222 0.78 10.49 -4.41
N ALA A 223 1.65 9.55 -4.73
CA ALA A 223 2.66 8.89 -3.90
C ALA A 223 2.12 7.90 -2.84
N ASP A 224 0.80 7.78 -2.64
CA ASP A 224 0.19 6.65 -1.91
C ASP A 224 -0.15 5.48 -2.85
N SER A 225 -0.13 5.71 -4.18
CA SER A 225 -0.31 4.68 -5.22
C SER A 225 0.54 3.45 -4.93
N GLY A 226 -0.07 2.27 -4.93
CA GLY A 226 0.60 1.01 -4.56
C GLY A 226 0.67 0.74 -3.06
N GLY A 227 0.33 1.71 -2.22
CA GLY A 227 0.27 1.56 -0.76
C GLY A 227 -0.89 0.69 -0.27
N PRO A 228 -0.88 0.29 1.01
CA PRO A 228 -1.86 -0.64 1.56
C PRO A 228 -3.12 0.02 2.08
N LEU A 229 -4.27 -0.63 1.85
CA LEU A 229 -5.48 -0.47 2.66
C LEU A 229 -5.53 -1.61 3.67
N MET A 230 -5.61 -1.30 4.96
CA MET A 230 -5.32 -2.24 6.05
C MET A 230 -6.43 -2.30 7.09
N ILE A 231 -6.69 -3.49 7.62
CA ILE A 231 -7.60 -3.65 8.76
C ILE A 231 -6.94 -4.43 9.90
N PRO A 232 -7.22 -4.07 11.14
CA PRO A 232 -6.86 -4.89 12.29
C PRO A 232 -7.87 -6.05 12.44
N GLN A 233 -7.33 -7.24 12.72
CA GLN A 233 -8.09 -8.38 13.24
C GLN A 233 -7.44 -8.77 14.57
N GLN A 234 -8.08 -8.45 15.67
CA GLN A 234 -7.46 -8.51 17.00
C GLN A 234 -6.19 -7.62 17.07
N PHE A 235 -5.02 -8.21 17.22
CA PHE A 235 -3.73 -7.50 17.32
C PHE A 235 -2.88 -7.61 16.04
N THR A 236 -3.45 -8.13 14.96
CA THR A 236 -2.75 -8.37 13.70
C THR A 236 -3.36 -7.54 12.58
N TYR A 237 -2.52 -6.84 11.81
CA TYR A 237 -2.94 -6.08 10.63
C TYR A 237 -2.88 -6.92 9.37
N TYR A 238 -3.92 -6.80 8.55
CA TYR A 238 -4.04 -7.46 7.25
C TYR A 238 -4.22 -6.44 6.15
N GLN A 239 -3.48 -6.61 5.07
CA GLN A 239 -3.71 -5.83 3.86
C GLN A 239 -4.89 -6.41 3.09
N ILE A 240 -5.90 -5.58 2.83
CA ILE A 240 -7.11 -5.96 2.09
C ILE A 240 -7.14 -5.43 0.67
N SER A 241 -6.41 -4.34 0.40
CA SER A 241 -6.29 -3.76 -0.94
C SER A 241 -4.99 -3.03 -1.16
N VAL A 242 -4.74 -2.65 -2.41
CA VAL A 242 -3.66 -1.81 -2.90
C VAL A 242 -4.26 -0.54 -3.48
N VAL A 243 -3.72 0.64 -3.17
CA VAL A 243 -4.13 1.91 -3.77
C VAL A 243 -3.86 1.87 -5.28
N SER A 244 -4.90 2.05 -6.09
CA SER A 244 -4.81 1.99 -7.53
C SER A 244 -5.01 3.36 -8.18
N SER A 245 -6.22 3.87 -8.18
CA SER A 245 -6.55 5.11 -8.88
C SER A 245 -7.71 5.86 -8.19
N GLY A 246 -8.01 7.05 -8.69
CA GLY A 246 -9.13 7.88 -8.27
C GLY A 246 -9.21 9.13 -9.14
N HIS A 247 -10.35 9.81 -9.12
CA HIS A 247 -10.53 11.10 -9.77
C HIS A 247 -10.14 12.19 -8.79
N GLU A 248 -8.99 12.82 -8.97
CA GLU A 248 -8.44 13.86 -8.11
C GLU A 248 -8.51 13.52 -6.60
N CYS A 249 -7.47 13.83 -5.85
CA CYS A 249 -7.40 13.41 -4.45
C CYS A 249 -8.30 14.27 -3.56
N GLY A 250 -9.13 13.63 -2.74
CA GLY A 250 -9.96 14.33 -1.73
C GLY A 250 -11.10 15.16 -2.32
N VAL A 251 -11.49 14.90 -3.55
CA VAL A 251 -12.69 15.51 -4.13
C VAL A 251 -13.91 14.85 -3.50
N PRO A 252 -14.79 15.65 -2.88
CA PRO A 252 -16.04 15.14 -2.33
C PRO A 252 -16.83 14.36 -3.37
N ASP A 253 -17.52 13.31 -2.93
CA ASP A 253 -18.35 12.42 -3.75
C ASP A 253 -17.60 11.50 -4.72
N TYR A 254 -16.26 11.60 -4.84
CA TYR A 254 -15.44 10.70 -5.66
C TYR A 254 -14.61 9.77 -4.78
N PRO A 255 -15.06 8.55 -4.48
CA PRO A 255 -14.27 7.57 -3.72
C PRO A 255 -13.08 7.05 -4.54
N GLY A 256 -11.95 6.82 -3.88
CA GLY A 256 -10.80 6.18 -4.49
C GLY A 256 -11.05 4.70 -4.83
N ILE A 257 -10.28 4.18 -5.77
CA ILE A 257 -10.31 2.80 -6.26
C ILE A 257 -9.09 2.05 -5.70
N TYR A 258 -9.35 0.88 -5.15
CA TYR A 258 -8.35 0.04 -4.51
C TYR A 258 -8.43 -1.38 -5.05
N THR A 259 -7.35 -1.92 -5.57
CA THR A 259 -7.29 -3.31 -6.06
C THR A 259 -7.42 -4.28 -4.88
N ARG A 260 -8.44 -5.14 -4.90
CA ARG A 260 -8.78 -6.07 -3.81
C ARG A 260 -7.79 -7.23 -3.74
N VAL A 261 -6.93 -7.24 -2.73
CA VAL A 261 -5.89 -8.28 -2.54
C VAL A 261 -6.44 -9.70 -2.53
N THR A 262 -7.61 -9.91 -1.92
CA THR A 262 -8.19 -11.26 -1.81
C THR A 262 -8.58 -11.88 -3.14
N SER A 263 -8.80 -11.08 -4.18
CA SER A 263 -9.10 -11.54 -5.53
C SER A 263 -7.88 -12.14 -6.25
N TYR A 264 -6.67 -11.80 -5.80
CA TYR A 264 -5.41 -12.18 -6.44
C TYR A 264 -4.55 -13.13 -5.60
N LEU A 265 -5.07 -13.64 -4.48
CA LEU A 265 -4.29 -14.52 -3.59
C LEU A 265 -3.88 -15.81 -4.27
N ASN A 266 -4.81 -16.49 -4.95
CA ASN A 266 -4.60 -17.84 -5.46
C ASN A 266 -3.93 -17.90 -6.83
N ASP A 267 -4.22 -16.93 -7.69
CA ASP A 267 -3.79 -16.90 -9.09
C ASP A 267 -2.53 -16.07 -9.32
N PHE A 268 -2.20 -15.18 -8.40
CA PHE A 268 -1.02 -14.32 -8.53
C PHE A 268 -0.12 -14.34 -7.30
N ILE A 269 -0.60 -13.89 -6.13
CA ILE A 269 0.27 -13.59 -4.98
C ILE A 269 0.94 -14.85 -4.43
N ILE A 270 0.15 -15.91 -4.13
CA ILE A 270 0.69 -17.16 -3.57
C ILE A 270 1.67 -17.83 -4.53
N PRO A 271 1.37 -18.00 -5.82
CA PRO A 271 2.31 -18.54 -6.80
C PRO A 271 3.63 -17.78 -6.87
N VAL A 272 3.58 -16.44 -6.87
CA VAL A 272 4.80 -15.61 -6.86
C VAL A 272 5.62 -15.86 -5.60
N LEU A 273 5.00 -15.82 -4.42
CA LEU A 273 5.69 -16.03 -3.14
C LEU A 273 6.31 -17.43 -3.00
N GLN A 274 5.78 -18.44 -3.69
CA GLN A 274 6.26 -19.82 -3.63
C GLN A 274 7.37 -20.13 -4.64
N ASN A 275 7.40 -19.41 -5.77
CA ASN A 275 8.27 -19.71 -6.90
C ASN A 275 9.45 -18.74 -7.06
N TYR A 276 9.42 -17.59 -6.39
CA TYR A 276 10.42 -16.52 -6.51
C TYR A 276 10.96 -16.09 -5.16
#